data_e74433abee9ca194a1a19c579a0f7130
#
_entry.id   e74433abee9ca194a1a19c579a0f7130
#
_cell.length_a   1.000
_cell.length_b   1.000
_cell.length_c   1.000
_cell.angle_alpha   90.00
_cell.angle_beta   90.00
_cell.angle_gamma   90.00
#
_symmetry.space_group_name_H-M   'P 1'
#
loop_
_entity.id
_entity.type
_entity.pdbx_description
1 polymer ?
#
loop_
_entity_poly.entity_id
_entity_poly.type
_entity_poly.pdbx_seq_one_letter_code
_entity_poly.pdbx_strand_id
1 'polypeptide(L)'
;MRRARALVLLTACGGAERAAAVPPWSPIPVEMPEEESAGEPGSVFRPDSPPPRVAPIVDGCPDDMVPIGGYCIDRYEAPNEKGELPLALVTAYDGEAWCTERSKRLCTQDEWVRACEGPHGRRYPYGNEHRDQVCNDDKGWILVHWKALAKWPRDPALDEATRLFQADMSGARAECVSEEGVVDLTGNVAEWVRRSTPSSRPGYDHVLKGCYWAGCYKEPHPSCEFTNAAHPGTFRTYEAGFRCCSKRASGVTSPP
;
A
#
# COMPACT_ATOMS: atom_id res chain seq x y z
N MET A 1 -16.92 27.24 -77.27
CA MET A 1 -15.87 27.59 -76.30
C MET A 1 -16.42 27.32 -74.94
N ARG A 2 -16.13 26.16 -74.36
CA ARG A 2 -16.59 25.74 -72.99
C ARG A 2 -15.42 25.89 -72.04
N ARG A 3 -15.57 26.74 -71.02
CA ARG A 3 -14.58 26.91 -69.93
C ARG A 3 -14.85 25.86 -68.84
N ALA A 4 -13.88 25.02 -68.64
CA ALA A 4 -13.86 24.08 -67.50
C ALA A 4 -13.48 24.83 -66.23
N ARG A 5 -14.31 24.68 -65.16
CA ARG A 5 -13.98 25.13 -63.82
C ARG A 5 -13.35 23.97 -63.10
N ALA A 6 -12.11 24.12 -62.63
CA ALA A 6 -11.45 23.20 -61.79
C ALA A 6 -11.96 23.38 -60.34
N LEU A 7 -12.45 22.28 -59.71
CA LEU A 7 -12.87 22.22 -58.34
C LEU A 7 -11.64 21.79 -57.52
N VAL A 8 -11.12 22.67 -56.67
CA VAL A 8 -10.06 22.36 -55.73
C VAL A 8 -10.70 21.76 -54.48
N LEU A 9 -10.52 20.46 -54.25
CA LEU A 9 -10.85 19.78 -53.04
C LEU A 9 -9.73 20.01 -52.01
N LEU A 10 -10.00 20.81 -50.99
CA LEU A 10 -9.19 20.93 -49.79
C LEU A 10 -9.47 19.72 -48.89
N THR A 11 -8.57 18.74 -48.86
CA THR A 11 -8.54 17.68 -47.87
C THR A 11 -7.97 18.24 -46.58
N ALA A 12 -8.82 18.44 -45.59
CA ALA A 12 -8.42 18.73 -44.22
C ALA A 12 -7.84 17.45 -43.59
N CYS A 13 -6.53 17.37 -43.40
CA CYS A 13 -5.89 16.39 -42.56
C CYS A 13 -6.16 16.74 -41.09
N GLY A 14 -7.23 16.20 -40.53
CA GLY A 14 -7.44 16.17 -39.10
C GLY A 14 -6.54 15.10 -38.49
N GLY A 15 -5.38 15.49 -37.98
CA GLY A 15 -4.55 14.64 -37.13
C GLY A 15 -5.24 14.44 -35.80
N ALA A 16 -5.94 13.34 -35.62
CA ALA A 16 -6.33 12.88 -34.30
C ALA A 16 -5.05 12.35 -33.63
N GLU A 17 -4.51 13.07 -32.68
CA GLU A 17 -3.53 12.55 -31.75
C GLU A 17 -4.17 11.35 -31.03
N ARG A 18 -3.76 10.14 -31.40
CA ARG A 18 -4.07 8.95 -30.66
C ARG A 18 -3.32 9.05 -29.34
N ALA A 19 -4.05 9.24 -28.24
CA ALA A 19 -3.53 8.99 -26.92
C ALA A 19 -2.87 7.59 -26.94
N ALA A 20 -1.60 7.53 -26.59
CA ALA A 20 -0.86 6.29 -26.53
C ALA A 20 -1.58 5.35 -25.56
N ALA A 21 -2.14 4.26 -26.08
CA ALA A 21 -2.74 3.22 -25.27
C ALA A 21 -1.64 2.66 -24.38
N VAL A 22 -1.83 2.77 -23.05
CA VAL A 22 -0.98 2.10 -22.07
C VAL A 22 -1.04 0.60 -22.40
N PRO A 23 0.10 -0.07 -22.64
CA PRO A 23 0.07 -1.48 -22.96
C PRO A 23 -0.54 -2.27 -21.80
N PRO A 24 -1.38 -3.29 -22.07
CA PRO A 24 -1.90 -4.13 -21.02
C PRO A 24 -0.72 -4.77 -20.30
N TRP A 25 -0.63 -4.53 -18.99
CA TRP A 25 0.38 -5.15 -18.14
C TRP A 25 0.17 -6.65 -18.12
N SER A 26 1.02 -7.39 -18.83
CA SER A 26 1.12 -8.83 -18.69
C SER A 26 2.22 -9.12 -17.69
N PRO A 27 1.97 -9.91 -16.63
CA PRO A 27 3.04 -10.35 -15.76
C PRO A 27 4.06 -11.11 -16.63
N ILE A 28 5.28 -10.59 -16.71
CA ILE A 28 6.39 -11.34 -17.27
C ILE A 28 6.60 -12.50 -16.29
N PRO A 29 6.56 -13.77 -16.71
CA PRO A 29 6.98 -14.86 -15.86
C PRO A 29 8.43 -14.61 -15.48
N VAL A 30 8.68 -14.21 -14.26
CA VAL A 30 10.02 -14.24 -13.69
C VAL A 30 10.24 -15.73 -13.39
N GLU A 31 11.00 -16.41 -14.23
CA GLU A 31 11.57 -17.70 -13.85
C GLU A 31 12.37 -17.46 -12.58
N MET A 32 11.85 -17.97 -11.46
CA MET A 32 12.54 -17.95 -10.18
C MET A 32 13.81 -18.79 -10.36
N PRO A 33 14.98 -18.25 -10.09
CA PRO A 33 16.17 -19.10 -10.00
C PRO A 33 15.91 -20.12 -8.90
N GLU A 34 16.27 -21.38 -9.18
CA GLU A 34 16.18 -22.52 -8.24
C GLU A 34 16.79 -22.15 -6.90
N GLU A 35 16.14 -22.60 -5.83
CA GLU A 35 16.44 -22.34 -4.42
C GLU A 35 17.94 -22.48 -4.12
N GLU A 36 18.62 -21.36 -4.05
CA GLU A 36 19.86 -21.29 -3.29
C GLU A 36 19.47 -20.98 -1.85
N SER A 37 19.71 -21.95 -0.98
CA SER A 37 19.49 -22.03 0.48
C SER A 37 18.90 -20.79 1.14
N ALA A 38 17.81 -21.01 1.90
CA ALA A 38 17.19 -20.05 2.79
C ALA A 38 18.25 -19.29 3.62
N GLY A 39 18.71 -18.16 3.07
CA GLY A 39 19.33 -17.13 3.85
C GLY A 39 18.31 -16.62 4.85
N GLU A 40 18.75 -16.31 6.05
CA GLU A 40 17.94 -15.72 7.11
C GLU A 40 17.02 -14.63 6.54
N PRO A 41 15.79 -14.48 7.08
CA PRO A 41 14.83 -13.50 6.58
C PRO A 41 15.50 -12.14 6.47
N GLY A 42 15.73 -11.71 5.22
CA GLY A 42 16.47 -10.50 4.91
C GLY A 42 15.81 -9.33 5.62
N SER A 43 16.59 -8.65 6.44
CA SER A 43 16.13 -7.49 7.20
C SER A 43 15.33 -6.55 6.31
N VAL A 44 14.12 -6.24 6.73
CA VAL A 44 13.32 -5.13 6.20
C VAL A 44 14.24 -3.92 6.02
N PHE A 45 14.15 -3.23 4.93
CA PHE A 45 15.01 -2.14 4.37
C PHE A 45 15.57 -1.08 5.36
N ARG A 46 15.79 -1.41 6.60
CA ARG A 46 16.60 -0.64 7.55
C ARG A 46 17.46 -1.60 8.38
N PRO A 47 18.79 -1.63 8.14
CA PRO A 47 19.71 -2.38 9.01
C PRO A 47 19.69 -1.89 10.46
N ASP A 48 19.15 -0.70 10.72
CA ASP A 48 19.15 -0.01 12.01
C ASP A 48 17.75 0.20 12.58
N SER A 49 16.79 -0.69 12.28
CA SER A 49 15.47 -0.59 12.91
C SER A 49 15.60 -0.63 14.43
N PRO A 50 15.01 0.34 15.15
CA PRO A 50 15.10 0.35 16.61
C PRO A 50 14.50 -0.93 17.20
N PRO A 51 15.06 -1.42 18.32
CA PRO A 51 14.52 -2.59 18.98
C PRO A 51 13.05 -2.36 19.33
N PRO A 52 12.23 -3.43 19.41
CA PRO A 52 10.84 -3.32 19.80
C PRO A 52 10.67 -2.56 21.10
N ARG A 53 9.91 -1.47 21.09
CA ARG A 53 9.56 -0.73 22.31
C ARG A 53 8.47 -1.50 23.06
N VAL A 54 8.63 -1.68 24.37
CA VAL A 54 7.54 -2.13 25.23
C VAL A 54 6.63 -0.92 25.48
N ALA A 55 5.53 -0.85 24.75
CA ALA A 55 4.55 0.22 24.88
C ALA A 55 3.64 -0.04 26.11
N PRO A 56 3.31 0.99 26.91
CA PRO A 56 2.29 0.90 27.95
C PRO A 56 0.94 0.46 27.37
N ILE A 57 0.16 -0.27 28.14
CA ILE A 57 -1.20 -0.68 27.73
C ILE A 57 -2.21 0.38 28.18
N VAL A 58 -2.92 0.96 27.20
CA VAL A 58 -4.00 1.93 27.39
C VAL A 58 -5.26 1.38 26.73
N ASP A 59 -6.37 1.36 27.43
CA ASP A 59 -7.64 0.80 26.94
C ASP A 59 -7.54 -0.61 26.34
N GLY A 60 -6.63 -1.43 26.90
CA GLY A 60 -6.38 -2.80 26.46
C GLY A 60 -5.52 -2.92 25.19
N CYS A 61 -4.97 -1.82 24.69
CA CYS A 61 -4.03 -1.77 23.56
C CYS A 61 -2.70 -1.15 23.97
N PRO A 62 -1.58 -1.47 23.30
CA PRO A 62 -0.38 -0.66 23.37
C PRO A 62 -0.68 0.81 23.05
N ASP A 63 -0.02 1.76 23.71
CA ASP A 63 -0.29 3.21 23.59
C ASP A 63 0.00 3.78 22.18
N ASP A 64 0.77 3.06 21.40
CA ASP A 64 1.09 3.35 19.99
C ASP A 64 0.03 2.81 19.00
N MET A 65 -0.97 2.09 19.51
CA MET A 65 -2.05 1.49 18.71
C MET A 65 -3.41 2.13 19.00
N VAL A 66 -4.33 1.97 18.07
CA VAL A 66 -5.72 2.44 18.18
C VAL A 66 -6.62 1.24 18.55
N PRO A 67 -7.41 1.32 19.64
CA PRO A 67 -8.36 0.27 20.00
C PRO A 67 -9.61 0.35 19.10
N ILE A 68 -9.95 -0.74 18.42
CA ILE A 68 -11.17 -0.85 17.59
C ILE A 68 -11.87 -2.18 17.92
N GLY A 69 -13.01 -2.11 18.60
CA GLY A 69 -13.73 -3.33 19.00
C GLY A 69 -12.85 -4.30 19.79
N GLY A 70 -12.63 -5.50 19.23
CA GLY A 70 -11.85 -6.58 19.86
C GLY A 70 -10.36 -6.62 19.50
N TYR A 71 -9.84 -5.65 18.77
CA TYR A 71 -8.46 -5.59 18.32
C TYR A 71 -7.84 -4.21 18.48
N CYS A 72 -6.52 -4.16 18.33
CA CYS A 72 -5.72 -2.95 18.27
C CYS A 72 -5.05 -2.89 16.90
N ILE A 73 -4.94 -1.72 16.32
CA ILE A 73 -4.25 -1.47 15.04
C ILE A 73 -3.21 -0.38 15.21
N ASP A 74 -2.05 -0.53 14.59
CA ASP A 74 -1.04 0.52 14.54
C ASP A 74 -1.64 1.81 13.97
N ARG A 75 -1.36 2.93 14.62
CA ARG A 75 -1.88 4.24 14.20
C ARG A 75 -1.34 4.64 12.84
N TYR A 76 -0.08 4.35 12.59
CA TYR A 76 0.63 4.65 11.35
C TYR A 76 1.06 3.36 10.66
N GLU A 77 1.52 3.46 9.42
CA GLU A 77 2.24 2.41 8.73
C GLU A 77 3.52 2.05 9.51
N ALA A 78 4.03 0.81 9.35
CA ALA A 78 5.31 0.45 9.96
C ALA A 78 6.41 1.45 9.55
N PRO A 79 7.28 1.90 10.49
CA PRO A 79 7.52 1.39 11.82
C PRO A 79 6.53 1.83 12.92
N ASN A 80 5.42 2.46 12.60
CA ASN A 80 4.39 3.00 13.49
C ASN A 80 4.87 4.21 14.31
N GLU A 81 5.63 5.09 13.67
CA GLU A 81 6.16 6.32 14.29
C GLU A 81 5.77 7.54 13.46
N LYS A 82 5.17 8.55 14.11
CA LYS A 82 4.81 9.80 13.44
C LYS A 82 6.06 10.54 12.96
N GLY A 83 6.06 10.96 11.70
CA GLY A 83 7.17 11.70 11.11
C GLY A 83 8.29 10.81 10.57
N GLU A 84 8.17 9.48 10.68
CA GLU A 84 9.06 8.55 10.02
C GLU A 84 8.51 8.12 8.66
N LEU A 85 9.40 7.77 7.74
CA LEU A 85 8.99 7.21 6.45
C LEU A 85 8.46 5.79 6.64
N PRO A 86 7.39 5.40 5.93
CA PRO A 86 6.89 4.03 5.99
C PRO A 86 7.91 3.03 5.45
N LEU A 87 7.95 1.85 6.05
CA LEU A 87 8.73 0.74 5.52
C LEU A 87 8.08 0.26 4.23
N ALA A 88 8.87 0.23 3.16
CA ALA A 88 8.44 -0.25 1.85
C ALA A 88 9.41 -1.28 1.28
N LEU A 89 9.17 -1.76 0.06
CA LEU A 89 9.97 -2.80 -0.59
C LEU A 89 9.98 -4.10 0.23
N VAL A 90 8.84 -4.47 0.78
CA VAL A 90 8.62 -5.63 1.65
C VAL A 90 7.65 -6.63 1.04
N THR A 91 7.80 -7.89 1.41
CA THR A 91 6.81 -8.95 1.18
C THR A 91 5.80 -9.00 2.32
N ALA A 92 4.67 -9.71 2.14
CA ALA A 92 3.75 -9.97 3.24
C ALA A 92 4.42 -10.74 4.39
N TYR A 93 5.33 -11.64 4.07
CA TYR A 93 6.04 -12.44 5.07
C TYR A 93 7.06 -11.62 5.86
N ASP A 94 7.71 -10.62 5.24
CA ASP A 94 8.54 -9.66 5.98
C ASP A 94 7.68 -8.88 6.98
N GLY A 95 6.49 -8.44 6.58
CA GLY A 95 5.54 -7.78 7.47
C GLY A 95 5.07 -8.68 8.62
N GLU A 96 4.78 -9.97 8.34
CA GLU A 96 4.42 -10.93 9.39
C GLU A 96 5.56 -11.13 10.41
N ALA A 97 6.80 -11.28 9.93
CA ALA A 97 7.98 -11.42 10.78
C ALA A 97 8.17 -10.18 11.66
N TRP A 98 8.15 -8.98 11.06
CA TRP A 98 8.27 -7.70 11.77
C TRP A 98 7.24 -7.54 12.87
N CYS A 99 5.95 -7.79 12.54
CA CYS A 99 4.87 -7.67 13.52
C CYS A 99 5.04 -8.71 14.65
N THR A 100 5.43 -9.95 14.31
CA THR A 100 5.62 -11.03 15.29
C THR A 100 6.75 -10.71 16.29
N GLU A 101 7.87 -10.16 15.83
CA GLU A 101 8.97 -9.71 16.71
C GLU A 101 8.51 -8.66 17.73
N ARG A 102 7.43 -7.94 17.44
CA ARG A 102 6.81 -6.92 18.30
C ARG A 102 5.58 -7.42 19.04
N SER A 103 5.40 -8.75 19.12
CA SER A 103 4.21 -9.39 19.74
C SER A 103 2.89 -8.92 19.11
N LYS A 104 2.94 -8.53 17.84
CA LYS A 104 1.82 -8.14 16.99
C LYS A 104 1.70 -9.16 15.83
N ARG A 105 0.81 -8.93 14.90
CA ARG A 105 0.64 -9.68 13.65
C ARG A 105 0.23 -8.73 12.53
N LEU A 106 0.30 -9.16 11.27
CA LEU A 106 -0.37 -8.40 10.21
C LEU A 106 -1.87 -8.27 10.54
N CYS A 107 -2.45 -7.14 10.18
CA CYS A 107 -3.90 -6.96 10.23
C CYS A 107 -4.58 -7.95 9.28
N THR A 108 -5.78 -8.37 9.61
CA THR A 108 -6.65 -9.02 8.62
C THR A 108 -7.26 -7.97 7.71
N GLN A 109 -7.71 -8.39 6.54
CA GLN A 109 -8.40 -7.53 5.59
C GLN A 109 -9.61 -6.82 6.23
N ASP A 110 -10.42 -7.55 7.00
CA ASP A 110 -11.61 -6.99 7.65
C ASP A 110 -11.26 -5.98 8.74
N GLU A 111 -10.20 -6.22 9.52
CA GLU A 111 -9.72 -5.28 10.53
C GLU A 111 -9.24 -3.98 9.87
N TRP A 112 -8.49 -4.09 8.79
CA TRP A 112 -7.99 -2.95 8.04
C TRP A 112 -9.15 -2.14 7.43
N VAL A 113 -10.11 -2.82 6.77
CA VAL A 113 -11.30 -2.18 6.17
C VAL A 113 -12.11 -1.48 7.27
N ARG A 114 -12.38 -2.17 8.39
CA ARG A 114 -13.12 -1.57 9.50
C ARG A 114 -12.42 -0.33 10.08
N ALA A 115 -11.10 -0.35 10.17
CA ALA A 115 -10.32 0.80 10.63
C ALA A 115 -10.39 1.99 9.66
N CYS A 116 -10.46 1.70 8.36
CA CYS A 116 -10.56 2.70 7.30
C CYS A 116 -11.97 3.32 7.22
N GLU A 117 -12.99 2.49 7.14
CA GLU A 117 -14.39 2.90 6.96
C GLU A 117 -15.00 3.53 8.21
N GLY A 118 -14.40 3.26 9.36
CA GLY A 118 -14.97 3.68 10.64
C GLY A 118 -16.30 3.00 10.95
N PRO A 119 -17.01 3.42 12.02
CA PRO A 119 -18.29 2.84 12.42
C PRO A 119 -19.43 3.15 11.44
N HIS A 120 -19.25 4.15 10.56
CA HIS A 120 -20.27 4.61 9.64
C HIS A 120 -20.10 4.11 8.20
N GLY A 121 -19.14 3.22 7.94
CA GLY A 121 -18.93 2.63 6.61
C GLY A 121 -18.54 3.66 5.54
N ARG A 122 -17.58 4.54 5.85
CA ARG A 122 -17.14 5.60 4.94
C ARG A 122 -16.35 5.00 3.78
N ARG A 123 -16.50 5.60 2.60
CA ARG A 123 -15.76 5.17 1.42
C ARG A 123 -14.26 5.46 1.51
N TYR A 124 -13.90 6.57 2.15
CA TYR A 124 -12.52 7.01 2.42
C TYR A 124 -12.35 7.22 3.92
N PRO A 125 -11.15 7.17 4.47
CA PRO A 125 -10.96 7.36 5.91
C PRO A 125 -11.54 8.68 6.41
N TYR A 126 -11.49 9.73 5.61
CA TYR A 126 -11.96 11.08 5.92
C TYR A 126 -13.40 11.39 5.49
N GLY A 127 -14.12 10.47 4.84
CA GLY A 127 -15.52 10.72 4.40
C GLY A 127 -15.95 9.88 3.21
N ASN A 128 -17.05 10.29 2.53
CA ASN A 128 -17.64 9.53 1.42
C ASN A 128 -17.28 10.09 0.03
N GLU A 129 -16.69 11.28 -0.03
CA GLU A 129 -16.26 11.92 -1.26
C GLU A 129 -14.73 12.03 -1.31
N HIS A 130 -14.14 11.71 -2.47
CA HIS A 130 -12.71 11.92 -2.65
C HIS A 130 -12.39 13.42 -2.61
N ARG A 131 -11.32 13.76 -1.91
CA ARG A 131 -10.76 15.11 -1.85
C ARG A 131 -9.28 15.03 -2.17
N ASP A 132 -8.90 15.72 -3.25
CA ASP A 132 -7.51 15.78 -3.70
C ASP A 132 -6.58 16.26 -2.57
N GLN A 133 -5.39 15.70 -2.51
CA GLN A 133 -4.32 16.06 -1.57
C GLN A 133 -4.62 15.82 -0.07
N VAL A 134 -5.77 15.27 0.28
CA VAL A 134 -6.06 14.87 1.67
C VAL A 134 -5.17 13.71 2.09
N CYS A 135 -5.08 12.69 1.25
CA CYS A 135 -4.10 11.61 1.39
C CYS A 135 -3.01 11.73 0.31
N ASN A 136 -1.93 10.99 0.45
CA ASN A 136 -0.87 10.92 -0.55
C ASN A 136 -1.24 9.86 -1.61
N ASP A 137 -2.10 10.21 -2.56
CA ASP A 137 -2.65 9.29 -3.56
C ASP A 137 -2.69 9.86 -4.99
N ASP A 138 -2.09 11.03 -5.19
CA ASP A 138 -2.14 11.82 -6.42
C ASP A 138 -0.77 12.12 -7.04
N LYS A 139 0.30 11.44 -6.61
CA LYS A 139 1.64 11.61 -7.18
C LYS A 139 1.72 11.05 -8.61
N GLY A 140 2.57 11.65 -9.42
CA GLY A 140 2.84 11.15 -10.77
C GLY A 140 3.50 9.78 -10.76
N TRP A 141 3.00 8.88 -11.61
CA TRP A 141 3.65 7.59 -11.80
C TRP A 141 5.03 7.76 -12.48
N ILE A 142 6.03 7.05 -11.97
CA ILE A 142 7.39 7.04 -12.50
C ILE A 142 7.65 5.69 -13.17
N LEU A 143 8.24 5.70 -14.39
CA LEU A 143 8.58 4.48 -15.13
C LEU A 143 9.53 3.59 -14.31
N VAL A 144 9.13 2.35 -14.12
CA VAL A 144 9.84 1.36 -13.30
C VAL A 144 10.86 0.59 -14.14
N HIS A 145 12.10 0.51 -13.66
CA HIS A 145 13.14 -0.34 -14.23
C HIS A 145 13.13 -1.73 -13.57
N TRP A 146 12.19 -2.58 -13.97
CA TRP A 146 11.97 -3.91 -13.39
C TRP A 146 13.22 -4.78 -13.32
N LYS A 147 14.12 -4.67 -14.32
CA LYS A 147 15.40 -5.41 -14.31
C LYS A 147 16.35 -4.96 -13.18
N ALA A 148 16.21 -3.73 -12.70
CA ALA A 148 16.96 -3.25 -11.55
C ALA A 148 16.33 -3.77 -10.25
N LEU A 149 15.02 -3.63 -10.07
CA LEU A 149 14.30 -4.14 -8.90
C LEU A 149 14.47 -5.65 -8.69
N ALA A 150 14.52 -6.44 -9.78
CA ALA A 150 14.74 -7.88 -9.72
C ALA A 150 16.11 -8.29 -9.17
N LYS A 151 17.04 -7.33 -8.95
CA LYS A 151 18.36 -7.62 -8.36
C LYS A 151 18.37 -7.54 -6.83
N TRP A 152 17.21 -7.39 -6.20
CA TRP A 152 17.12 -7.41 -4.74
C TRP A 152 17.89 -8.60 -4.14
N PRO A 153 18.66 -8.43 -3.04
CA PRO A 153 18.82 -7.21 -2.22
C PRO A 153 20.03 -6.32 -2.59
N ARG A 154 20.53 -6.38 -3.82
CA ARG A 154 21.74 -5.65 -4.28
C ARG A 154 21.42 -4.18 -4.57
N ASP A 155 22.46 -3.34 -4.52
CA ASP A 155 22.41 -1.90 -4.74
C ASP A 155 21.54 -1.43 -5.92
N PRO A 156 21.58 -2.03 -7.13
CA PRO A 156 20.73 -1.56 -8.23
C PRO A 156 19.24 -1.63 -7.93
N ALA A 157 18.79 -2.54 -7.06
CA ALA A 157 17.39 -2.61 -6.66
C ALA A 157 17.08 -1.54 -5.60
N LEU A 158 18.00 -1.27 -4.70
CA LEU A 158 17.88 -0.23 -3.68
C LEU A 158 17.87 1.16 -4.32
N ASP A 159 18.75 1.42 -5.28
CA ASP A 159 18.81 2.67 -6.03
C ASP A 159 17.52 2.93 -6.79
N GLU A 160 17.00 1.89 -7.47
CA GLU A 160 15.74 2.00 -8.20
C GLU A 160 14.54 2.21 -7.27
N ALA A 161 14.46 1.48 -6.17
CA ALA A 161 13.42 1.65 -5.17
C ALA A 161 13.44 3.07 -4.59
N THR A 162 14.62 3.59 -4.26
CA THR A 162 14.82 4.96 -3.77
C THR A 162 14.37 5.99 -4.81
N ARG A 163 14.70 5.79 -6.09
CA ARG A 163 14.30 6.67 -7.18
C ARG A 163 12.77 6.72 -7.37
N LEU A 164 12.10 5.60 -7.13
CA LEU A 164 10.65 5.46 -7.30
C LEU A 164 9.86 5.95 -6.08
N PHE A 165 10.50 6.00 -4.92
CA PHE A 165 9.84 6.25 -3.65
C PHE A 165 9.32 7.69 -3.54
N GLN A 166 8.03 7.85 -3.32
CA GLN A 166 7.35 9.14 -3.17
C GLN A 166 6.39 9.15 -1.96
N ALA A 167 6.57 8.21 -1.01
CA ALA A 167 5.78 8.26 0.21
C ALA A 167 6.11 9.51 1.02
N ASP A 168 5.09 10.08 1.64
CA ASP A 168 5.26 11.13 2.64
C ASP A 168 5.60 10.48 4.01
N MET A 169 6.15 11.24 4.93
CA MET A 169 6.34 10.79 6.31
C MET A 169 4.98 10.50 6.96
N SER A 170 4.87 9.42 7.73
CA SER A 170 3.65 9.01 8.40
C SER A 170 3.03 10.16 9.20
N GLY A 171 1.76 10.45 8.92
CA GLY A 171 1.02 11.55 9.56
C GLY A 171 1.36 12.95 9.03
N ALA A 172 2.05 13.07 7.88
CA ALA A 172 2.28 14.37 7.23
C ALA A 172 0.99 14.98 6.71
N ARG A 173 0.02 14.16 6.30
CA ARG A 173 -1.30 14.57 5.85
C ARG A 173 -2.31 14.52 7.01
N ALA A 174 -2.43 15.62 7.75
CA ALA A 174 -3.22 15.65 9.00
C ALA A 174 -4.71 15.28 8.82
N GLU A 175 -5.28 15.49 7.63
CA GLU A 175 -6.66 15.14 7.32
C GLU A 175 -6.82 13.71 6.79
N CYS A 176 -5.72 13.00 6.43
CA CYS A 176 -5.74 11.60 6.01
C CYS A 176 -5.88 10.69 7.25
N VAL A 177 -6.99 10.78 7.92
CA VAL A 177 -7.25 10.09 9.18
C VAL A 177 -8.66 9.53 9.20
N SER A 178 -8.79 8.28 9.64
CA SER A 178 -10.09 7.66 9.81
C SER A 178 -10.81 8.16 11.07
N GLU A 179 -12.09 7.90 11.15
CA GLU A 179 -12.90 8.26 12.31
C GLU A 179 -12.40 7.63 13.61
N GLU A 180 -11.76 6.47 13.52
CA GLU A 180 -11.12 5.78 14.64
C GLU A 180 -9.74 6.39 14.99
N GLY A 181 -9.20 7.30 14.19
CA GLY A 181 -7.91 7.93 14.42
C GLY A 181 -6.71 7.16 13.86
N VAL A 182 -6.93 6.26 12.92
CA VAL A 182 -5.87 5.58 12.15
C VAL A 182 -5.52 6.43 10.94
N VAL A 183 -4.24 6.59 10.69
CA VAL A 183 -3.70 7.57 9.74
C VAL A 183 -3.16 6.88 8.49
N ASP A 184 -3.22 7.56 7.34
CA ASP A 184 -2.64 7.15 6.04
C ASP A 184 -3.15 5.80 5.49
N LEU A 185 -4.42 5.43 5.80
CA LEU A 185 -5.02 4.17 5.33
C LEU A 185 -5.29 4.12 3.82
N THR A 186 -5.32 5.25 3.14
CA THR A 186 -5.42 5.31 1.67
C THR A 186 -4.30 6.16 1.11
N GLY A 187 -3.68 5.69 0.03
CA GLY A 187 -2.47 6.30 -0.52
C GLY A 187 -1.23 5.93 0.30
N ASN A 188 -0.22 6.73 0.21
CA ASN A 188 1.10 6.58 0.81
C ASN A 188 1.78 5.28 0.41
N VAL A 189 1.67 4.18 1.15
CA VAL A 189 2.08 2.84 0.69
C VAL A 189 0.89 1.88 0.64
N ALA A 190 0.89 0.97 -0.32
CA ALA A 190 -0.06 -0.13 -0.33
C ALA A 190 0.29 -1.11 0.81
N GLU A 191 -0.70 -1.53 1.59
CA GLU A 191 -0.45 -2.28 2.80
C GLU A 191 -0.78 -3.76 2.68
N TRP A 192 0.20 -4.62 2.94
CA TRP A 192 -0.01 -6.04 3.08
C TRP A 192 -0.91 -6.34 4.26
N VAL A 193 -1.99 -7.08 4.00
CA VAL A 193 -2.88 -7.63 5.03
C VAL A 193 -3.15 -9.10 4.74
N ARG A 194 -3.50 -9.85 5.78
CA ARG A 194 -3.94 -11.22 5.67
C ARG A 194 -5.38 -11.27 5.15
N ARG A 195 -5.66 -12.08 4.14
CA ARG A 195 -7.02 -12.25 3.60
C ARG A 195 -7.98 -12.74 4.68
N SER A 196 -9.20 -12.21 4.69
CA SER A 196 -10.27 -12.72 5.55
C SER A 196 -10.86 -14.04 5.06
N THR A 197 -10.85 -14.24 3.75
CA THR A 197 -11.27 -15.50 3.12
C THR A 197 -10.06 -16.19 2.51
N PRO A 198 -9.77 -17.45 2.88
CA PRO A 198 -8.65 -18.20 2.32
C PRO A 198 -8.68 -18.25 0.80
N SER A 199 -7.53 -18.15 0.16
CA SER A 199 -7.39 -18.29 -1.28
C SER A 199 -7.33 -19.76 -1.68
N SER A 200 -7.94 -20.12 -2.82
CA SER A 200 -7.72 -21.43 -3.44
C SER A 200 -6.36 -21.54 -4.15
N ARG A 201 -5.67 -20.40 -4.35
CA ARG A 201 -4.34 -20.34 -4.97
C ARG A 201 -3.27 -20.36 -3.88
N PRO A 202 -2.32 -21.32 -3.89
CA PRO A 202 -1.20 -21.35 -2.96
C PRO A 202 -0.40 -20.03 -2.99
N GLY A 203 -0.01 -19.52 -1.81
CA GLY A 203 0.75 -18.28 -1.67
C GLY A 203 -0.04 -16.98 -1.83
N TYR A 204 -1.36 -17.03 -2.03
CA TYR A 204 -2.23 -15.86 -2.17
C TYR A 204 -3.11 -15.61 -0.93
N ASP A 205 -2.59 -15.90 0.25
CA ASP A 205 -3.28 -15.70 1.53
C ASP A 205 -3.19 -14.25 2.04
N HIS A 206 -2.54 -13.38 1.25
CA HIS A 206 -2.39 -11.96 1.51
C HIS A 206 -2.93 -11.13 0.34
N VAL A 207 -3.28 -9.89 0.63
CA VAL A 207 -3.69 -8.88 -0.36
C VAL A 207 -3.10 -7.53 0.02
N LEU A 208 -3.06 -6.60 -0.94
CA LEU A 208 -2.69 -5.22 -0.71
C LEU A 208 -3.94 -4.34 -0.60
N LYS A 209 -3.94 -3.42 0.35
CA LYS A 209 -4.99 -2.46 0.63
C LYS A 209 -4.49 -1.03 0.46
N GLY A 210 -5.42 -0.08 0.35
CA GLY A 210 -5.15 1.36 0.43
C GLY A 210 -4.56 2.01 -0.81
N CYS A 211 -4.02 1.25 -1.77
CA CYS A 211 -3.21 1.75 -2.88
C CYS A 211 -1.94 2.47 -2.38
N TYR A 212 -1.29 3.28 -3.20
CA TYR A 212 -0.04 3.93 -2.86
C TYR A 212 -0.05 5.38 -3.39
N TRP A 213 1.03 6.12 -3.22
CA TRP A 213 1.14 7.54 -3.58
C TRP A 213 0.77 7.89 -5.04
N ALA A 214 0.89 6.95 -5.98
CA ALA A 214 0.47 7.16 -7.38
C ALA A 214 -0.92 6.57 -7.68
N GLY A 215 -1.76 6.37 -6.65
CA GLY A 215 -3.13 5.90 -6.79
C GLY A 215 -3.29 4.40 -6.96
N CYS A 216 -4.39 3.98 -7.54
CA CYS A 216 -4.77 2.59 -7.73
C CYS A 216 -4.71 2.16 -9.19
N TYR A 217 -4.40 0.89 -9.42
CA TYR A 217 -4.51 0.32 -10.76
C TYR A 217 -5.99 0.17 -11.14
N LYS A 218 -6.41 0.84 -12.21
CA LYS A 218 -7.78 0.84 -12.77
C LYS A 218 -8.88 1.46 -11.92
N GLU A 219 -8.57 1.97 -10.76
CA GLU A 219 -9.54 2.72 -9.96
C GLU A 219 -9.13 4.20 -9.95
N PRO A 220 -10.08 5.13 -10.09
CA PRO A 220 -9.75 6.56 -10.11
C PRO A 220 -9.15 7.05 -8.80
N HIS A 221 -9.59 6.48 -7.68
CA HIS A 221 -9.16 6.90 -6.34
C HIS A 221 -9.10 5.71 -5.38
N PRO A 222 -8.12 5.69 -4.45
CA PRO A 222 -8.04 4.67 -3.41
C PRO A 222 -9.25 4.75 -2.46
N SER A 223 -9.94 3.64 -2.26
CA SER A 223 -11.03 3.53 -1.29
C SER A 223 -10.73 2.49 -0.22
N CYS A 224 -11.44 2.54 0.90
CA CYS A 224 -11.31 1.56 1.98
C CYS A 224 -11.59 0.12 1.50
N GLU A 225 -12.51 -0.06 0.55
CA GLU A 225 -12.86 -1.38 0.01
C GLU A 225 -11.87 -1.89 -1.03
N PHE A 226 -11.10 -1.01 -1.72
CA PHE A 226 -10.19 -1.43 -2.76
C PHE A 226 -9.24 -2.53 -2.26
N THR A 227 -9.08 -3.56 -3.10
CA THR A 227 -8.22 -4.71 -2.77
C THR A 227 -7.45 -5.16 -4.01
N ASN A 228 -6.13 -5.18 -3.92
CA ASN A 228 -5.28 -5.79 -4.93
C ASN A 228 -4.91 -7.21 -4.50
N ALA A 229 -5.55 -8.20 -5.14
CA ALA A 229 -5.34 -9.62 -4.90
C ALA A 229 -4.52 -10.29 -6.02
N ALA A 230 -3.84 -9.52 -6.87
CA ALA A 230 -3.14 -10.03 -8.04
C ALA A 230 -1.79 -10.68 -7.71
N HIS A 231 -1.23 -10.41 -6.53
CA HIS A 231 0.13 -10.80 -6.18
C HIS A 231 0.16 -11.84 -5.05
N PRO A 232 1.10 -12.82 -5.12
CA PRO A 232 1.35 -13.73 -4.00
C PRO A 232 2.02 -12.98 -2.84
N GLY A 233 1.94 -13.50 -1.62
CA GLY A 233 2.56 -12.91 -0.44
C GLY A 233 4.08 -12.75 -0.52
N THR A 234 4.74 -13.45 -1.44
CA THR A 234 6.18 -13.32 -1.74
C THR A 234 6.51 -12.13 -2.65
N PHE A 235 5.50 -11.48 -3.23
CA PHE A 235 5.74 -10.34 -4.12
C PHE A 235 6.31 -9.16 -3.34
N ARG A 236 7.43 -8.63 -3.82
CA ARG A 236 8.14 -7.48 -3.28
C ARG A 236 8.09 -6.34 -4.27
N THR A 237 7.62 -5.18 -3.83
CA THR A 237 7.56 -3.98 -4.67
C THR A 237 7.87 -2.73 -3.85
N TYR A 238 8.38 -1.71 -4.53
CA TYR A 238 8.80 -0.44 -3.93
C TYR A 238 7.66 0.34 -3.25
N GLU A 239 6.42 0.03 -3.59
CA GLU A 239 5.21 0.73 -3.16
C GLU A 239 4.44 0.02 -2.04
N ALA A 240 4.88 -1.19 -1.64
CA ALA A 240 4.20 -1.99 -0.64
C ALA A 240 4.89 -1.94 0.72
N GLY A 241 4.11 -1.58 1.72
CA GLY A 241 4.40 -1.60 3.14
C GLY A 241 3.39 -2.45 3.90
N PHE A 242 3.19 -2.14 5.17
CA PHE A 242 2.24 -2.82 6.05
C PHE A 242 2.02 -2.03 7.34
N ARG A 243 1.02 -2.44 8.12
CA ARG A 243 0.86 -2.10 9.54
C ARG A 243 0.48 -3.32 10.35
N CYS A 244 0.73 -3.29 11.66
CA CYS A 244 0.43 -4.40 12.53
C CYS A 244 -0.88 -4.22 13.29
N CYS A 245 -1.47 -5.36 13.66
CA CYS A 245 -2.60 -5.47 14.56
C CYS A 245 -2.27 -6.40 15.73
N SER A 246 -3.03 -6.30 16.81
CA SER A 246 -2.97 -7.24 17.92
C SER A 246 -4.37 -7.49 18.51
N LYS A 247 -4.50 -8.52 19.31
CA LYS A 247 -5.74 -8.74 20.07
C LYS A 247 -5.81 -7.71 21.19
N ARG A 248 -6.97 -7.09 21.36
CA ARG A 248 -7.24 -6.22 22.52
C ARG A 248 -7.30 -7.06 23.80
N ALA A 249 -6.63 -6.62 24.85
CA ALA A 249 -6.68 -7.29 26.14
C ALA A 249 -8.09 -7.20 26.74
N SER A 250 -8.63 -8.34 27.16
CA SER A 250 -9.93 -8.40 27.84
C SER A 250 -9.78 -7.91 29.28
N GLY A 251 -10.68 -7.03 29.75
CA GLY A 251 -10.75 -6.67 31.18
C GLY A 251 -10.42 -5.22 31.55
N VAL A 252 -10.04 -4.37 30.58
CA VAL A 252 -9.96 -2.93 30.82
C VAL A 252 -11.28 -2.31 30.38
N THR A 253 -12.21 -2.13 31.32
CA THR A 253 -13.39 -1.26 31.10
C THR A 253 -12.88 0.16 31.02
N SER A 254 -13.14 0.85 29.89
CA SER A 254 -12.95 2.29 29.81
C SER A 254 -13.70 2.95 30.98
N PRO A 255 -13.11 3.91 31.69
CA PRO A 255 -13.86 4.69 32.66
C PRO A 255 -15.04 5.40 31.97
N PRO A 256 -16.15 5.60 32.67
CA PRO A 256 -17.38 6.17 32.17
C PRO A 256 -17.20 7.62 31.67
#